data_9125ec21994c3d310722fceafe2bf2fd
#
_entry.id   9125ec21994c3d310722fceafe2bf2fd
#
_cell.length_a   1.000
_cell.length_b   1.000
_cell.length_c   1.000
_cell.angle_alpha   90.00
_cell.angle_beta   90.00
_cell.angle_gamma   90.00
#
_symmetry.space_group_name_H-M   'P 1'
#
loop_
_entity.id
_entity.type
_entity.pdbx_description
1 polymer ?
#
loop_
_entity_poly.entity_id
_entity_poly.type
_entity_poly.pdbx_seq_one_letter_code
_entity_poly.pdbx_strand_id
1 'polypeptide(L)'
;MKTQLFAFMLGMISQEFICKKLFRKHVREAVGCQGLFKMLKGFEDKGGRAECRIGLAMPGKEIKIFVGFKEGKIVEPRGTGGFGWDSVFEPEGFNETYAEMSPECKDLVSDRAQAVRLIVEFLEKCPEWIGVESEN
;
A
#
# COMPACT_ATOMS: atom_id res chain seq x y z
N MET A 1 -16.11 7.50 -21.91
CA MET A 1 -14.73 7.95 -21.60
C MET A 1 -14.07 6.92 -20.70
N LYS A 2 -12.97 6.33 -21.11
CA LYS A 2 -12.27 5.34 -20.28
C LYS A 2 -11.38 6.09 -19.29
N THR A 3 -11.77 6.11 -18.02
CA THR A 3 -10.92 6.56 -16.93
C THR A 3 -9.85 5.50 -16.70
N GLN A 4 -8.60 5.78 -17.09
CA GLN A 4 -7.49 4.89 -16.77
C GLN A 4 -7.00 5.22 -15.38
N LEU A 5 -7.32 4.34 -14.44
CA LEU A 5 -6.79 4.37 -13.09
C LEU A 5 -5.45 3.63 -13.08
N PHE A 6 -4.34 4.34 -12.92
CA PHE A 6 -3.02 3.73 -12.76
C PHE A 6 -2.70 3.59 -11.27
N ALA A 7 -2.77 2.36 -10.77
CA ALA A 7 -2.33 2.04 -9.43
C ALA A 7 -0.86 1.59 -9.46
N PHE A 8 0.04 2.36 -8.84
CA PHE A 8 1.41 1.95 -8.59
C PHE A 8 1.55 1.50 -7.14
N MET A 9 1.62 0.20 -6.91
CA MET A 9 2.06 -0.34 -5.63
C MET A 9 3.58 -0.23 -5.53
N LEU A 10 4.07 0.73 -4.76
CA LEU A 10 5.47 0.77 -4.34
C LEU A 10 5.61 0.15 -2.95
N GLY A 11 6.47 -0.82 -2.86
CA GLY A 11 6.70 -1.69 -1.74
C GLY A 11 7.00 -1.02 -0.39
N MET A 12 7.13 -1.88 0.59
CA MET A 12 7.47 -1.55 1.99
C MET A 12 8.78 -0.80 2.13
N ILE A 13 8.80 0.13 3.07
CA ILE A 13 10.01 0.87 3.48
C ILE A 13 10.24 0.57 4.95
N SER A 14 11.31 -0.14 5.27
CA SER A 14 11.83 -0.14 6.63
C SER A 14 12.71 1.10 6.84
N GLN A 15 12.71 1.63 8.08
CA GLN A 15 13.43 2.85 8.40
C GLN A 15 14.93 2.76 8.06
N GLU A 16 15.39 3.82 7.50
CA GLU A 16 16.75 4.37 7.32
C GLU A 16 17.76 3.65 6.43
N PHE A 17 17.81 2.35 6.26
CA PHE A 17 18.95 1.76 5.54
C PHE A 17 18.65 0.81 4.39
N ILE A 18 17.44 0.35 4.22
CA ILE A 18 17.10 -0.44 3.05
C ILE A 18 16.41 0.50 2.06
N CYS A 19 17.20 0.96 1.12
CA CYS A 19 16.83 1.87 0.05
C CYS A 19 15.42 1.57 -0.49
N LYS A 20 14.58 2.60 -0.61
CA LYS A 20 13.25 2.57 -1.26
C LYS A 20 13.20 1.80 -2.60
N LYS A 21 14.35 1.44 -3.14
CA LYS A 21 14.53 0.68 -4.37
C LYS A 21 14.67 -0.84 -4.14
N LEU A 22 14.93 -1.31 -2.91
CA LEU A 22 15.27 -2.70 -2.65
C LEU A 22 14.06 -3.65 -2.66
N PHE A 23 12.88 -3.13 -2.34
CA PHE A 23 11.64 -3.93 -2.28
C PHE A 23 10.86 -3.93 -3.61
N ARG A 24 11.54 -3.75 -4.70
CA ARG A 24 10.94 -3.96 -6.02
C ARG A 24 10.58 -5.43 -6.22
N LYS A 25 9.61 -5.67 -7.09
CA LYS A 25 9.12 -6.98 -7.48
C LYS A 25 10.24 -8.02 -7.62
N HIS A 26 11.36 -7.66 -8.26
CA HIS A 26 12.49 -8.56 -8.50
C HIS A 26 13.19 -9.05 -7.23
N VAL A 27 13.39 -8.20 -6.22
CA VAL A 27 14.01 -8.65 -4.96
C VAL A 27 13.08 -9.60 -4.23
N ARG A 28 11.78 -9.28 -4.17
CA ARG A 28 10.78 -10.17 -3.57
C ARG A 28 10.71 -11.52 -4.30
N GLU A 29 10.78 -11.53 -5.62
CA GLU A 29 10.79 -12.76 -6.42
C GLU A 29 12.05 -13.58 -6.16
N ALA A 30 13.19 -12.93 -5.94
CA ALA A 30 14.47 -13.60 -5.69
C ALA A 30 14.57 -14.19 -4.27
N VAL A 31 14.12 -13.45 -3.23
CA VAL A 31 14.32 -13.85 -1.83
C VAL A 31 13.05 -14.36 -1.13
N GLY A 32 11.87 -14.05 -1.66
CA GLY A 32 10.59 -14.40 -1.06
C GLY A 32 10.31 -13.72 0.28
N CYS A 33 9.16 -14.00 0.87
CA CYS A 33 8.78 -13.45 2.17
C CYS A 33 9.71 -13.90 3.29
N GLN A 34 10.10 -15.17 3.29
CA GLN A 34 11.05 -15.71 4.26
C GLN A 34 12.41 -15.03 4.17
N GLY A 35 12.87 -14.71 2.95
CA GLY A 35 14.10 -13.98 2.74
C GLY A 35 14.02 -12.54 3.26
N LEU A 36 12.90 -11.85 3.05
CA LEU A 36 12.67 -10.50 3.61
C LEU A 36 12.78 -10.51 5.15
N PHE A 37 12.14 -11.46 5.81
CA PHE A 37 12.24 -11.61 7.25
C PHE A 37 13.69 -11.90 7.70
N LYS A 38 14.38 -12.82 7.02
CA LYS A 38 15.78 -13.17 7.33
C LYS A 38 16.73 -11.98 7.17
N MET A 39 16.53 -11.12 6.17
CA MET A 39 17.35 -9.92 5.96
C MET A 39 17.28 -8.94 7.14
N LEU A 40 16.16 -8.91 7.87
CA LEU A 40 15.97 -8.05 9.04
C LEU A 40 16.36 -8.73 10.37
N LYS A 41 16.80 -9.99 10.33
CA LYS A 41 17.11 -10.74 11.57
C LYS A 41 18.21 -10.12 12.42
N GLY A 42 19.16 -9.41 11.79
CA GLY A 42 20.26 -8.71 12.46
C GLY A 42 19.91 -7.32 12.99
N PHE A 43 18.69 -6.83 12.77
CA PHE A 43 18.25 -5.52 13.22
C PHE A 43 17.28 -5.68 14.40
N GLU A 44 17.43 -4.82 15.43
CA GLU A 44 16.50 -4.80 16.57
C GLU A 44 15.16 -4.22 16.13
N ASP A 45 15.18 -3.12 15.39
CA ASP A 45 13.99 -2.51 14.82
C ASP A 45 13.58 -3.26 13.54
N LYS A 46 12.40 -3.83 13.56
CA LYS A 46 11.73 -4.51 12.44
C LYS A 46 10.54 -3.69 11.92
N GLY A 47 10.45 -2.44 12.33
CA GLY A 47 9.43 -1.52 11.87
C GLY A 47 9.44 -1.36 10.35
N GLY A 48 8.26 -1.20 9.76
CA GLY A 48 8.09 -1.01 8.34
C GLY A 48 6.82 -0.24 8.02
N ARG A 49 6.82 0.40 6.87
CA ARG A 49 5.66 1.12 6.35
C ARG A 49 5.22 0.49 5.05
N ALA A 50 3.98 0.04 5.00
CA ALA A 50 3.30 -0.27 3.75
C ALA A 50 2.82 1.02 3.12
N GLU A 51 3.08 1.23 1.84
CA GLU A 51 2.71 2.45 1.12
C GLU A 51 2.08 2.11 -0.23
N CYS A 52 0.93 2.71 -0.51
CA CYS A 52 0.22 2.62 -1.78
C CYS A 52 0.11 4.02 -2.39
N ARG A 53 0.51 4.16 -3.65
CA ARG A 53 0.36 5.39 -4.43
C ARG A 53 -0.59 5.14 -5.59
N ILE A 54 -1.63 5.96 -5.69
CA ILE A 54 -2.61 5.91 -6.77
C ILE A 54 -2.59 7.23 -7.52
N GLY A 55 -2.37 7.15 -8.83
CA GLY A 55 -2.47 8.30 -9.73
C GLY A 55 -3.86 8.39 -10.33
N LEU A 56 -4.46 9.57 -10.25
CA LEU A 56 -5.73 9.90 -10.91
C LEU A 56 -5.44 10.84 -12.08
N ALA A 57 -5.72 10.39 -13.29
CA ALA A 57 -5.47 11.12 -14.53
C ALA A 57 -6.77 11.35 -15.31
N MET A 58 -6.97 12.59 -15.74
CA MET A 58 -8.06 12.98 -16.63
C MET A 58 -7.50 13.77 -17.81
N PRO A 59 -8.04 13.60 -19.03
CA PRO A 59 -7.63 14.40 -20.18
C PRO A 59 -7.72 15.92 -19.90
N GLY A 60 -6.64 16.65 -20.20
CA GLY A 60 -6.58 18.09 -20.01
C GLY A 60 -6.40 18.56 -18.56
N LYS A 61 -6.23 17.65 -17.62
CA LYS A 61 -5.98 17.98 -16.21
C LYS A 61 -4.63 17.44 -15.72
N GLU A 62 -4.10 18.08 -14.71
CA GLU A 62 -2.86 17.65 -14.07
C GLU A 62 -3.10 16.34 -13.30
N ILE A 63 -2.14 15.41 -13.37
CA ILE A 63 -2.23 14.15 -12.64
C ILE A 63 -2.18 14.41 -11.14
N LYS A 64 -3.14 13.85 -10.41
CA LYS A 64 -3.16 13.86 -8.94
C LYS A 64 -2.67 12.52 -8.41
N ILE A 65 -1.77 12.57 -7.43
CA ILE A 65 -1.23 11.38 -6.76
C ILE A 65 -1.71 11.35 -5.32
N PHE A 66 -2.30 10.22 -4.93
CA PHE A 66 -2.79 9.98 -3.57
C PHE A 66 -1.95 8.90 -2.93
N VAL A 67 -1.47 9.16 -1.73
CA VAL A 67 -0.59 8.25 -1.00
C VAL A 67 -1.29 7.78 0.27
N GLY A 68 -1.55 6.48 0.35
CA GLY A 68 -1.97 5.84 1.58
C GLY A 68 -0.80 5.08 2.20
N PHE A 69 -0.75 5.01 3.52
CA PHE A 69 0.27 4.24 4.22
C PHE A 69 -0.28 3.59 5.49
N LYS A 70 0.40 2.53 5.92
CA LYS A 70 0.15 1.87 7.21
C LYS A 70 1.49 1.51 7.83
N GLU A 71 1.70 1.97 9.05
CA GLU A 71 2.85 1.54 9.86
C GLU A 71 2.62 0.13 10.37
N GLY A 72 3.70 -0.60 10.61
CA GLY A 72 3.66 -1.96 11.11
C GLY A 72 5.07 -2.51 11.31
N LYS A 73 5.20 -3.80 11.32
CA LYS A 73 6.49 -4.49 11.45
C LYS A 73 6.56 -5.71 10.56
N ILE A 74 7.80 -6.07 10.23
CA ILE A 74 8.10 -7.30 9.51
C ILE A 74 8.21 -8.44 10.51
N VAL A 75 7.43 -9.48 10.27
CA VAL A 75 7.37 -10.67 11.11
C VAL A 75 7.71 -11.92 10.31
N GLU A 76 7.92 -13.03 10.99
CA GLU A 76 7.99 -14.32 10.33
C GLU A 76 6.72 -14.59 9.52
N PRO A 77 6.82 -15.13 8.29
CA PRO A 77 5.65 -15.33 7.44
C PRO A 77 4.55 -16.14 8.13
N ARG A 78 3.35 -15.56 8.17
CA ARG A 78 2.14 -16.19 8.71
C ARG A 78 0.96 -15.91 7.77
N GLY A 79 0.06 -16.89 7.68
CA GLY A 79 -1.14 -16.80 6.84
C GLY A 79 -0.89 -17.19 5.40
N THR A 80 -1.97 -17.54 4.73
CA THR A 80 -1.99 -18.01 3.33
C THR A 80 -2.82 -17.13 2.41
N GLY A 81 -3.51 -16.14 2.97
CA GLY A 81 -4.31 -15.17 2.22
C GLY A 81 -3.45 -14.07 1.60
N GLY A 82 -4.12 -13.17 0.89
CA GLY A 82 -3.50 -12.02 0.31
C GLY A 82 -2.54 -12.34 -0.85
N PHE A 83 -1.59 -11.45 -1.07
CA PHE A 83 -0.61 -11.56 -2.14
C PHE A 83 0.70 -10.84 -1.78
N GLY A 84 1.73 -11.13 -2.54
CA GLY A 84 3.00 -10.41 -2.42
C GLY A 84 3.70 -10.63 -1.08
N TRP A 85 3.82 -9.58 -0.30
CA TRP A 85 4.49 -9.54 1.01
C TRP A 85 3.50 -9.55 2.19
N ASP A 86 2.21 -9.79 1.94
CA ASP A 86 1.16 -9.75 2.96
C ASP A 86 1.44 -10.63 4.19
N SER A 87 2.05 -11.80 3.97
CA SER A 87 2.34 -12.76 5.03
C SER A 87 3.42 -12.31 6.04
N VAL A 88 4.23 -11.33 5.70
CA VAL A 88 5.30 -10.81 6.58
C VAL A 88 5.03 -9.46 7.19
N PHE A 89 3.91 -8.83 6.85
CA PHE A 89 3.56 -7.51 7.37
C PHE A 89 2.43 -7.58 8.40
N GLU A 90 2.77 -7.26 9.65
CA GLU A 90 1.81 -7.10 10.75
C GLU A 90 1.59 -5.61 10.97
N PRO A 91 0.40 -5.08 10.60
CA PRO A 91 0.12 -3.65 10.76
C PRO A 91 0.00 -3.26 12.23
N GLU A 92 0.40 -2.04 12.55
CA GLU A 92 0.29 -1.50 13.90
C GLU A 92 -1.15 -1.51 14.40
N GLY A 93 -1.34 -1.97 15.65
CA GLY A 93 -2.65 -2.13 16.28
C GLY A 93 -3.31 -3.48 16.04
N PHE A 94 -2.64 -4.39 15.33
CA PHE A 94 -3.12 -5.74 15.05
C PHE A 94 -2.09 -6.80 15.43
N ASN A 95 -2.55 -8.01 15.71
CA ASN A 95 -1.71 -9.18 15.97
C ASN A 95 -1.74 -10.19 14.80
N GLU A 96 -2.28 -9.76 13.66
CA GLU A 96 -2.43 -10.55 12.44
C GLU A 96 -1.67 -9.88 11.31
N THR A 97 -1.06 -10.69 10.44
CA THR A 97 -0.51 -10.19 9.18
C THR A 97 -1.61 -9.88 8.18
N TYR A 98 -1.31 -9.11 7.14
CA TYR A 98 -2.26 -8.88 6.05
C TYR A 98 -2.75 -10.19 5.39
N ALA A 99 -1.94 -11.27 5.43
CA ALA A 99 -2.32 -12.58 4.90
C ALA A 99 -3.24 -13.38 5.84
N GLU A 100 -3.23 -13.06 7.14
CA GLU A 100 -4.13 -13.67 8.14
C GLU A 100 -5.47 -12.93 8.25
N MET A 101 -5.48 -11.63 7.94
CA MET A 101 -6.69 -10.81 8.00
C MET A 101 -7.75 -11.27 6.99
N SER A 102 -9.02 -11.12 7.37
CA SER A 102 -10.10 -11.22 6.39
C SER A 102 -9.99 -10.11 5.33
N PRO A 103 -10.45 -10.35 4.09
CA PRO A 103 -10.47 -9.32 3.06
C PRO A 103 -11.18 -8.05 3.51
N GLU A 104 -12.29 -8.17 4.23
CA GLU A 104 -13.08 -7.05 4.73
C GLU A 104 -12.28 -6.21 5.75
N CYS A 105 -11.57 -6.86 6.67
CA CYS A 105 -10.72 -6.17 7.63
C CYS A 105 -9.57 -5.44 6.93
N LYS A 106 -8.90 -6.13 6.01
CA LYS A 106 -7.79 -5.54 5.24
C LYS A 106 -8.24 -4.35 4.40
N ASP A 107 -9.43 -4.40 3.81
CA ASP A 107 -10.00 -3.30 3.02
C ASP A 107 -10.35 -2.07 3.87
N LEU A 108 -10.46 -2.21 5.19
CA LEU A 108 -10.65 -1.08 6.10
C LEU A 108 -9.34 -0.45 6.57
N VAL A 109 -8.28 -1.23 6.75
CA VAL A 109 -7.08 -0.79 7.48
C VAL A 109 -5.83 -0.65 6.61
N SER A 110 -5.81 -1.18 5.40
CA SER A 110 -4.61 -1.21 4.56
C SER A 110 -4.22 0.18 4.02
N ASP A 111 -2.96 0.29 3.65
CA ASP A 111 -2.39 1.42 2.90
C ASP A 111 -3.19 1.75 1.63
N ARG A 112 -3.60 0.72 0.88
CA ARG A 112 -4.46 0.87 -0.29
C ARG A 112 -5.84 1.44 0.07
N ALA A 113 -6.45 0.94 1.14
CA ALA A 113 -7.75 1.45 1.61
C ALA A 113 -7.66 2.95 1.96
N GLN A 114 -6.57 3.36 2.59
CA GLN A 114 -6.35 4.79 2.89
C GLN A 114 -6.21 5.62 1.61
N ALA A 115 -5.42 5.16 0.64
CA ALA A 115 -5.26 5.87 -0.63
C ALA A 115 -6.60 6.03 -1.38
N VAL A 116 -7.42 4.98 -1.40
CA VAL A 116 -8.76 5.02 -2.02
C VAL A 116 -9.67 6.01 -1.30
N ARG A 117 -9.67 6.03 0.03
CA ARG A 117 -10.46 7.04 0.79
C ARG A 117 -10.07 8.46 0.43
N LEU A 118 -8.78 8.74 0.29
CA LEU A 118 -8.31 10.08 -0.11
C LEU A 118 -8.79 10.46 -1.51
N ILE A 119 -8.88 9.52 -2.44
CA ILE A 119 -9.45 9.76 -3.77
C ILE A 119 -10.94 10.07 -3.69
N VAL A 120 -11.69 9.28 -2.93
CA VAL A 120 -13.14 9.50 -2.75
C VAL A 120 -13.40 10.89 -2.16
N GLU A 121 -12.70 11.24 -1.08
CA GLU A 121 -12.82 12.57 -0.46
C GLU A 121 -12.47 13.72 -1.43
N PHE A 122 -11.45 13.51 -2.27
CA PHE A 122 -11.09 14.50 -3.29
C PHE A 122 -12.19 14.67 -4.34
N LEU A 123 -12.75 13.57 -4.83
CA LEU A 123 -13.80 13.61 -5.86
C LEU A 123 -15.11 14.18 -5.32
N GLU A 124 -15.43 13.94 -4.05
CA GLU A 124 -16.58 14.54 -3.37
C GLU A 124 -16.44 16.07 -3.23
N LYS A 125 -15.21 16.54 -2.99
CA LYS A 125 -14.93 17.98 -2.87
C LYS A 125 -14.76 18.69 -4.21
N CYS A 126 -14.40 17.96 -5.26
CA CYS A 126 -14.10 18.49 -6.58
C CYS A 126 -14.82 17.69 -7.68
N PRO A 127 -16.16 17.63 -7.69
CA PRO A 127 -16.91 16.85 -8.66
C PRO A 127 -16.68 17.31 -10.11
N GLU A 128 -16.37 18.58 -10.32
CA GLU A 128 -16.00 19.15 -11.60
C GLU A 128 -14.73 18.51 -12.19
N TRP A 129 -13.93 17.82 -11.37
CA TRP A 129 -12.71 17.17 -11.83
C TRP A 129 -13.00 15.95 -12.73
N ILE A 130 -14.13 15.28 -12.50
CA ILE A 130 -14.63 14.16 -13.33
C ILE A 130 -15.74 14.58 -14.30
N GLY A 131 -15.98 15.90 -14.47
CA GLY A 131 -16.95 16.41 -15.42
C GLY A 131 -18.40 16.32 -14.93
N VAL A 132 -18.62 16.13 -13.65
CA VAL A 132 -19.94 16.30 -13.02
C VAL A 132 -20.11 17.78 -12.74
N GLU A 133 -20.98 18.47 -13.50
CA GLU A 133 -21.37 19.83 -13.18
C GLU A 133 -22.13 19.83 -11.85
N SER A 134 -21.72 20.69 -10.91
CA SER A 134 -22.49 20.92 -9.71
C SER A 134 -23.84 21.52 -10.12
N GLU A 135 -24.91 20.76 -9.98
CA GLU A 135 -26.26 21.33 -10.08
C GLU A 135 -26.40 22.37 -8.98
N ASN A 136 -26.46 23.64 -9.38
CA ASN A 136 -26.82 24.74 -8.51
C ASN A 136 -28.32 24.72 -8.22
#